data_d84360633abbd87d525cf40df720fe3f
#
_entry.id   d84360633abbd87d525cf40df720fe3f
#
_cell.length_a   1.000
_cell.length_b   1.000
_cell.length_c   1.000
_cell.angle_alpha   90.00
_cell.angle_beta   90.00
_cell.angle_gamma   90.00
#
_symmetry.space_group_name_H-M   'P 1'
#
loop_
_entity.id
_entity.type
_entity.pdbx_description
1 polymer ?
#
loop_
_entity_poly.entity_id
_entity_poly.type
_entity_poly.pdbx_seq_one_letter_code
_entity_poly.pdbx_strand_id
1 'polypeptide(L)'
;QYRVWVNADEPGCEDLYSVVVTVTVTPDITITGQPVGGSICTGGNFNLTVTANGSPDIHYQWEALLSGTWTAVGTDSPNYNTGVLTQTTNYRVWVNADESGCEDVYSTEVTVVVTPDISISAQPVGGSICTGGNFDLSVTASGSPDIHYQWEALLSGSWTAVGTDSPNYNTGVLTQTTQYRVWLNADESGCEDVYSTEVTVIVTPDISISAQPVGGAICTGGNFD
;
A
#
# COMPACT_ATOMS: atom_id res chain seq x y z
N GLN A 1 14.11 46.88 21.72
CA GLN A 1 13.62 48.14 21.18
C GLN A 1 14.74 49.15 21.11
N TYR A 2 14.80 49.95 20.05
CA TYR A 2 15.83 50.92 19.77
C TYR A 2 15.20 52.25 19.37
N ARG A 3 15.85 53.36 19.73
CA ARG A 3 15.55 54.69 19.23
C ARG A 3 16.85 55.48 19.12
N VAL A 4 16.88 56.47 18.24
CA VAL A 4 17.99 57.44 18.12
C VAL A 4 17.66 58.65 18.95
N TRP A 5 18.62 59.12 19.72
CA TRP A 5 18.62 60.41 20.38
C TRP A 5 19.54 61.34 19.60
N VAL A 6 19.04 62.51 19.27
CA VAL A 6 19.82 63.53 18.61
C VAL A 6 19.78 64.76 19.45
N ASN A 7 20.95 65.26 19.78
CA ASN A 7 21.15 66.50 20.55
C ASN A 7 22.09 67.43 19.80
N ALA A 8 22.05 68.73 20.12
CA ALA A 8 23.00 69.71 19.70
C ALA A 8 23.68 70.33 20.89
N ASP A 9 24.93 70.80 20.70
CA ASP A 9 25.74 71.39 21.78
C ASP A 9 25.45 72.91 21.98
N GLU A 10 24.62 73.50 21.12
CA GLU A 10 24.28 74.93 21.22
C GLU A 10 23.19 75.18 22.26
N PRO A 11 23.29 76.26 23.03
CA PRO A 11 22.26 76.61 24.01
C PRO A 11 20.92 76.95 23.35
N GLY A 12 19.83 76.34 23.83
CA GLY A 12 18.47 76.58 23.33
C GLY A 12 17.98 75.59 22.26
N CYS A 13 18.80 74.64 21.86
CA CYS A 13 18.37 73.50 21.04
C CYS A 13 17.68 72.42 21.91
N GLU A 14 16.56 71.89 21.41
CA GLU A 14 15.86 70.83 22.06
C GLU A 14 16.35 69.48 21.55
N ASP A 15 16.46 68.52 22.46
CA ASP A 15 16.77 67.14 22.11
C ASP A 15 15.60 66.47 21.37
N LEU A 16 15.91 65.67 20.38
CA LEU A 16 14.93 64.92 19.59
C LEU A 16 15.16 63.43 19.70
N TYR A 17 14.07 62.69 19.83
CA TYR A 17 14.06 61.25 19.75
C TYR A 17 13.36 60.75 18.51
N SER A 18 13.93 59.78 17.85
CA SER A 18 13.23 59.08 16.78
C SER A 18 12.05 58.27 17.35
N VAL A 19 11.18 57.77 16.47
CA VAL A 19 10.23 56.71 16.84
C VAL A 19 10.98 55.49 17.34
N VAL A 20 10.34 54.76 18.23
CA VAL A 20 10.87 53.45 18.72
C VAL A 20 10.69 52.42 17.66
N VAL A 21 11.75 51.70 17.32
CA VAL A 21 11.70 50.51 16.48
C VAL A 21 11.92 49.27 17.34
N THR A 22 11.20 48.21 17.03
CA THR A 22 11.34 46.89 17.73
C THR A 22 12.00 45.92 16.76
N VAL A 23 13.06 45.31 17.22
CA VAL A 23 13.65 44.13 16.59
C VAL A 23 13.18 42.92 17.38
N THR A 24 12.50 42.01 16.71
CA THR A 24 12.07 40.74 17.29
C THR A 24 13.09 39.66 16.89
N VAL A 25 13.50 38.85 17.84
CA VAL A 25 14.34 37.69 17.60
C VAL A 25 13.41 36.48 17.61
N THR A 26 13.39 35.74 16.52
CA THR A 26 12.64 34.49 16.37
C THR A 26 13.57 33.31 16.57
N PRO A 27 13.07 32.14 17.03
CA PRO A 27 13.86 30.91 17.09
C PRO A 27 14.26 30.43 15.70
N ASP A 28 15.38 29.71 15.60
CA ASP A 28 15.80 29.03 14.38
C ASP A 28 14.81 27.93 13.99
N ILE A 29 14.80 27.58 12.68
CA ILE A 29 13.95 26.52 12.14
C ILE A 29 14.43 25.17 12.66
N THR A 30 13.48 24.35 13.10
CA THR A 30 13.72 22.96 13.50
C THR A 30 12.66 22.04 12.88
N ILE A 31 13.09 20.92 12.28
CA ILE A 31 12.17 19.89 11.81
C ILE A 31 11.86 18.98 13.02
N THR A 32 10.59 19.00 13.45
CA THR A 32 10.10 18.24 14.60
C THR A 32 9.46 16.91 14.20
N GLY A 33 9.02 16.77 12.93
CA GLY A 33 8.54 15.53 12.35
C GLY A 33 9.16 15.32 10.98
N GLN A 34 10.03 14.32 10.87
CA GLN A 34 10.66 13.95 9.60
C GLN A 34 9.64 13.28 8.66
N PRO A 35 9.77 13.46 7.33
CA PRO A 35 8.97 12.71 6.40
C PRO A 35 9.24 11.20 6.52
N VAL A 36 8.22 10.40 6.20
CA VAL A 36 8.29 8.93 6.22
C VAL A 36 7.93 8.44 4.82
N GLY A 37 8.75 7.56 4.27
CA GLY A 37 8.50 6.89 3.00
C GLY A 37 7.60 5.67 3.17
N GLY A 38 7.31 5.00 2.05
CA GLY A 38 6.48 3.80 2.02
C GLY A 38 6.53 3.10 0.68
N SER A 39 5.59 2.18 0.44
CA SER A 39 5.46 1.41 -0.79
C SER A 39 4.17 1.77 -1.52
N ILE A 40 4.20 1.72 -2.84
CA ILE A 40 3.06 1.84 -3.74
C ILE A 40 3.22 0.87 -4.91
N CYS A 41 2.14 0.50 -5.58
CA CYS A 41 2.24 -0.17 -6.87
C CYS A 41 2.53 0.81 -8.01
N THR A 42 2.98 0.29 -9.15
CA THR A 42 3.20 1.07 -10.37
C THR A 42 1.94 1.88 -10.73
N GLY A 43 2.09 3.18 -10.91
CA GLY A 43 0.95 4.07 -11.20
C GLY A 43 0.27 4.66 -9.97
N GLY A 44 0.63 4.25 -8.77
CA GLY A 44 0.16 4.82 -7.52
C GLY A 44 0.79 6.18 -7.20
N ASN A 45 0.34 6.78 -6.11
CA ASN A 45 0.88 8.02 -5.56
C ASN A 45 1.08 7.89 -4.05
N PHE A 46 1.92 8.74 -3.49
CA PHE A 46 2.24 8.76 -2.07
C PHE A 46 2.18 10.18 -1.50
N ASN A 47 1.69 10.29 -0.25
CA ASN A 47 1.67 11.58 0.45
C ASN A 47 2.81 11.65 1.44
N LEU A 48 3.69 12.62 1.26
CA LEU A 48 4.78 12.97 2.16
C LEU A 48 4.39 14.17 3.01
N THR A 49 4.77 14.16 4.27
CA THR A 49 4.52 15.25 5.21
C THR A 49 5.75 15.53 6.04
N VAL A 50 5.96 16.79 6.39
CA VAL A 50 6.99 17.25 7.31
C VAL A 50 6.35 18.16 8.34
N THR A 51 6.91 18.22 9.55
CA THR A 51 6.52 19.21 10.56
C THR A 51 7.75 19.99 10.98
N ALA A 52 7.67 21.31 10.92
CA ALA A 52 8.73 22.21 11.36
C ALA A 52 8.18 23.30 12.27
N ASN A 53 9.03 23.84 13.14
CA ASN A 53 8.76 24.95 14.04
C ASN A 53 9.93 25.93 14.01
N GLY A 54 9.72 27.13 14.56
CA GLY A 54 10.74 28.19 14.72
C GLY A 54 10.21 29.52 14.24
N SER A 55 10.59 29.95 13.04
CA SER A 55 10.11 31.17 12.45
C SER A 55 8.59 31.19 12.24
N PRO A 56 7.93 32.35 12.29
CA PRO A 56 6.52 32.50 11.91
C PRO A 56 6.29 32.34 10.39
N ASP A 57 7.33 32.47 9.55
CA ASP A 57 7.27 32.50 8.09
C ASP A 57 8.10 31.36 7.49
N ILE A 58 7.68 30.11 7.75
CA ILE A 58 8.37 28.91 7.27
C ILE A 58 7.91 28.56 5.86
N HIS A 59 8.88 28.36 4.97
CA HIS A 59 8.70 27.95 3.59
C HIS A 59 9.24 26.53 3.36
N TYR A 60 8.62 25.80 2.43
CA TYR A 60 8.92 24.40 2.13
C TYR A 60 9.20 24.22 0.65
N GLN A 61 10.33 23.62 0.31
CA GLN A 61 10.62 23.19 -1.06
C GLN A 61 10.94 21.70 -1.05
N TRP A 62 10.01 20.90 -1.53
CA TRP A 62 10.24 19.48 -1.76
C TRP A 62 11.16 19.27 -2.95
N GLU A 63 11.99 18.25 -2.87
CA GLU A 63 12.92 17.84 -3.92
C GLU A 63 12.82 16.32 -4.13
N ALA A 64 12.82 15.90 -5.40
CA ALA A 64 12.90 14.52 -5.83
C ALA A 64 14.27 14.24 -6.46
N LEU A 65 14.87 13.09 -6.19
CA LEU A 65 16.11 12.64 -6.80
C LEU A 65 15.82 12.02 -8.18
N LEU A 66 15.89 12.83 -9.22
CA LEU A 66 15.61 12.41 -10.59
C LEU A 66 16.93 12.30 -11.39
N SER A 67 17.19 11.11 -11.93
CA SER A 67 18.43 10.84 -12.70
C SER A 67 19.72 11.26 -11.98
N GLY A 68 19.74 11.08 -10.66
CA GLY A 68 20.91 11.41 -9.82
C GLY A 68 21.03 12.89 -9.43
N THR A 69 20.03 13.72 -9.74
CA THR A 69 20.01 15.15 -9.40
C THR A 69 18.76 15.48 -8.59
N TRP A 70 18.95 16.21 -7.50
CA TRP A 70 17.84 16.78 -6.72
C TRP A 70 17.14 17.86 -7.53
N THR A 71 15.86 17.65 -7.79
CA THR A 71 15.02 18.52 -8.60
C THR A 71 13.84 19.01 -7.76
N ALA A 72 13.60 20.30 -7.76
CA ALA A 72 12.47 20.92 -7.05
C ALA A 72 11.14 20.39 -7.58
N VAL A 73 10.25 19.98 -6.66
CA VAL A 73 8.91 19.47 -6.93
C VAL A 73 7.90 20.06 -5.94
N GLY A 74 6.63 20.02 -6.30
CA GLY A 74 5.56 20.52 -5.44
C GLY A 74 5.46 22.04 -5.37
N THR A 75 4.79 22.50 -4.34
CA THR A 75 4.58 23.92 -4.00
C THR A 75 5.03 24.15 -2.58
N ASP A 76 5.09 25.41 -2.15
CA ASP A 76 5.38 25.78 -0.76
C ASP A 76 4.29 25.23 0.19
N SER A 77 4.57 24.06 0.74
CA SER A 77 3.64 23.33 1.63
C SER A 77 4.38 22.27 2.44
N PRO A 78 4.01 22.05 3.71
CA PRO A 78 4.53 20.94 4.50
C PRO A 78 4.07 19.55 3.99
N ASN A 79 3.09 19.53 3.08
CA ASN A 79 2.56 18.31 2.48
C ASN A 79 2.88 18.27 0.98
N TYR A 80 3.29 17.12 0.51
CA TYR A 80 3.56 16.88 -0.90
C TYR A 80 2.98 15.54 -1.36
N ASN A 81 2.15 15.56 -2.41
CA ASN A 81 1.72 14.36 -3.10
C ASN A 81 2.65 14.12 -4.29
N THR A 82 3.21 12.93 -4.39
CA THR A 82 4.20 12.59 -5.43
C THR A 82 3.62 12.61 -6.84
N GLY A 83 2.30 12.59 -6.98
CA GLY A 83 1.65 12.23 -8.23
C GLY A 83 1.91 10.76 -8.59
N VAL A 84 1.61 10.42 -9.83
CA VAL A 84 1.79 9.05 -10.35
C VAL A 84 3.27 8.70 -10.45
N LEU A 85 3.69 7.61 -9.78
CA LEU A 85 5.04 7.09 -9.86
C LEU A 85 5.09 5.76 -10.61
N THR A 86 6.12 5.61 -11.43
CA THR A 86 6.44 4.36 -12.14
C THR A 86 7.82 3.79 -11.74
N GLN A 87 8.55 4.52 -10.88
CA GLN A 87 9.87 4.13 -10.41
C GLN A 87 10.07 4.56 -8.95
N THR A 88 10.77 3.74 -8.20
CA THR A 88 11.23 4.08 -6.84
C THR A 88 12.00 5.39 -6.87
N THR A 89 11.62 6.33 -6.00
CA THR A 89 12.14 7.70 -5.98
C THR A 89 12.46 8.13 -4.56
N ASN A 90 13.58 8.82 -4.38
CA ASN A 90 13.96 9.45 -3.12
C ASN A 90 13.49 10.89 -3.08
N TYR A 91 13.08 11.33 -1.90
CA TYR A 91 12.60 12.68 -1.62
C TYR A 91 13.27 13.26 -0.39
N ARG A 92 13.34 14.57 -0.35
CA ARG A 92 13.67 15.38 0.82
C ARG A 92 12.93 16.72 0.73
N VAL A 93 12.87 17.45 1.83
CA VAL A 93 12.35 18.81 1.83
C VAL A 93 13.38 19.77 2.40
N TRP A 94 13.57 20.89 1.73
CA TRP A 94 14.29 22.04 2.19
C TRP A 94 13.31 22.99 2.88
N VAL A 95 13.66 23.40 4.08
CA VAL A 95 12.84 24.29 4.92
C VAL A 95 13.64 25.52 5.23
N ASN A 96 13.10 26.68 4.89
CA ASN A 96 13.73 27.98 5.10
C ASN A 96 12.74 28.99 5.64
N ALA A 97 13.20 30.22 5.96
CA ALA A 97 12.39 31.33 6.40
C ALA A 97 12.91 32.64 5.79
N ASP A 98 12.05 33.63 5.73
CA ASP A 98 12.38 34.96 5.18
C ASP A 98 13.20 35.82 6.15
N GLU A 99 13.21 35.51 7.46
CA GLU A 99 13.94 36.28 8.42
C GLU A 99 15.47 36.15 8.30
N SER A 100 16.16 37.25 8.33
CA SER A 100 17.63 37.26 8.30
C SER A 100 18.24 36.59 9.52
N GLY A 101 19.10 35.61 9.26
CA GLY A 101 19.86 34.88 10.29
C GLY A 101 19.21 33.56 10.72
N CYS A 102 18.04 33.18 10.20
CA CYS A 102 17.52 31.83 10.32
C CYS A 102 18.32 30.88 9.42
N GLU A 103 18.73 29.73 9.96
CA GLU A 103 19.46 28.70 9.21
C GLU A 103 18.47 27.80 8.45
N ASP A 104 18.76 27.54 7.18
CA ASP A 104 18.00 26.59 6.36
C ASP A 104 18.26 25.16 6.80
N VAL A 105 17.24 24.30 6.77
CA VAL A 105 17.32 22.92 7.23
C VAL A 105 16.78 21.97 6.16
N TYR A 106 17.52 20.88 5.91
CA TYR A 106 17.01 19.75 5.13
C TYR A 106 16.43 18.67 6.02
N SER A 107 15.37 18.04 5.56
CA SER A 107 14.91 16.79 6.16
C SER A 107 15.90 15.65 5.90
N THR A 108 15.71 14.53 6.60
CA THR A 108 16.27 13.24 6.16
C THR A 108 15.69 12.86 4.80
N GLU A 109 16.49 12.15 4.00
CA GLU A 109 16.02 11.56 2.76
C GLU A 109 15.08 10.39 3.06
N VAL A 110 14.01 10.27 2.27
CA VAL A 110 13.05 9.17 2.35
C VAL A 110 12.83 8.57 0.96
N THR A 111 12.54 7.28 0.93
CA THR A 111 12.29 6.53 -0.30
C THR A 111 10.81 6.18 -0.40
N VAL A 112 10.19 6.47 -1.54
CA VAL A 112 8.92 5.89 -1.96
C VAL A 112 9.24 4.75 -2.93
N VAL A 113 8.98 3.52 -2.48
CA VAL A 113 9.28 2.30 -3.23
C VAL A 113 8.12 2.01 -4.17
N VAL A 114 8.40 1.83 -5.46
CA VAL A 114 7.42 1.38 -6.45
C VAL A 114 7.62 -0.10 -6.69
N THR A 115 6.59 -0.90 -6.40
CA THR A 115 6.54 -2.34 -6.63
C THR A 115 5.71 -2.65 -7.88
N PRO A 116 5.92 -3.81 -8.54
CA PRO A 116 5.05 -4.24 -9.61
C PRO A 116 3.61 -4.47 -9.12
N ASP A 117 2.63 -4.38 -10.03
CA ASP A 117 1.24 -4.73 -9.76
C ASP A 117 1.07 -6.22 -9.44
N ILE A 118 -0.04 -6.57 -8.77
CA ILE A 118 -0.37 -7.96 -8.46
C ILE A 118 -0.53 -8.75 -9.76
N SER A 119 0.14 -9.89 -9.82
CA SER A 119 0.03 -10.83 -10.93
C SER A 119 -0.09 -12.27 -10.43
N ILE A 120 -1.00 -13.05 -11.04
CA ILE A 120 -1.17 -14.47 -10.74
C ILE A 120 -0.25 -15.28 -11.66
N SER A 121 0.78 -15.90 -11.09
CA SER A 121 1.73 -16.76 -11.83
C SER A 121 1.28 -18.22 -11.97
N ALA A 122 0.44 -18.71 -11.03
CA ALA A 122 -0.22 -20.01 -11.15
C ALA A 122 -1.68 -19.89 -10.72
N GLN A 123 -2.57 -20.19 -11.66
CA GLN A 123 -4.02 -20.17 -11.45
C GLN A 123 -4.44 -21.40 -10.61
N PRO A 124 -5.51 -21.30 -9.82
CA PRO A 124 -6.07 -22.47 -9.16
C PRO A 124 -6.51 -23.53 -10.19
N VAL A 125 -6.44 -24.79 -9.79
CA VAL A 125 -6.84 -25.93 -10.62
C VAL A 125 -7.93 -26.70 -9.90
N GLY A 126 -9.05 -26.91 -10.58
CA GLY A 126 -10.14 -27.73 -10.09
C GLY A 126 -9.89 -29.24 -10.28
N GLY A 127 -10.80 -30.04 -9.78
CA GLY A 127 -10.70 -31.52 -9.86
C GLY A 127 -12.02 -32.22 -9.57
N SER A 128 -11.94 -33.54 -9.30
CA SER A 128 -13.11 -34.34 -8.97
C SER A 128 -12.91 -35.08 -7.64
N ILE A 129 -13.96 -35.16 -6.86
CA ILE A 129 -14.02 -35.88 -5.58
C ILE A 129 -15.30 -36.72 -5.51
N CYS A 130 -15.37 -37.71 -4.63
CA CYS A 130 -16.63 -38.38 -4.29
C CYS A 130 -17.43 -37.52 -3.28
N THR A 131 -18.72 -37.79 -3.19
CA THR A 131 -19.63 -37.15 -2.22
C THR A 131 -19.06 -37.24 -0.80
N GLY A 132 -18.97 -36.14 -0.08
CA GLY A 132 -18.41 -36.09 1.27
C GLY A 132 -16.88 -35.91 1.33
N GLY A 133 -16.20 -35.83 0.20
CA GLY A 133 -14.77 -35.50 0.13
C GLY A 133 -14.51 -34.00 0.27
N ASN A 134 -13.24 -33.65 0.32
CA ASN A 134 -12.76 -32.25 0.27
C ASN A 134 -11.70 -32.09 -0.82
N PHE A 135 -11.39 -30.86 -1.18
CA PHE A 135 -10.42 -30.53 -2.23
C PHE A 135 -9.56 -29.32 -1.79
N ASP A 136 -8.25 -29.41 -2.07
CA ASP A 136 -7.33 -28.32 -1.81
C ASP A 136 -7.12 -27.50 -3.07
N LEU A 137 -7.44 -26.20 -2.99
CA LEU A 137 -7.19 -25.19 -4.01
C LEU A 137 -6.00 -24.34 -3.60
N SER A 138 -5.21 -23.92 -4.58
CA SER A 138 -4.08 -23.03 -4.36
C SER A 138 -3.91 -22.06 -5.51
N VAL A 139 -3.37 -20.88 -5.22
CA VAL A 139 -2.97 -19.85 -6.18
C VAL A 139 -1.54 -19.43 -5.88
N THR A 140 -0.78 -19.01 -6.90
CA THR A 140 0.51 -18.36 -6.69
C THR A 140 0.46 -16.99 -7.33
N ALA A 141 0.79 -15.95 -6.54
CA ALA A 141 0.82 -14.56 -6.99
C ALA A 141 2.12 -13.88 -6.56
N SER A 142 2.43 -12.77 -7.23
CA SER A 142 3.58 -11.91 -6.96
C SER A 142 3.23 -10.47 -7.34
N GLY A 143 4.10 -9.52 -6.94
CA GLY A 143 3.93 -8.09 -7.19
C GLY A 143 4.10 -7.31 -5.90
N SER A 144 3.01 -6.84 -5.30
CA SER A 144 3.04 -6.19 -3.99
C SER A 144 3.64 -7.10 -2.91
N PRO A 145 4.35 -6.55 -1.91
CA PRO A 145 4.80 -7.29 -0.74
C PRO A 145 3.65 -7.71 0.19
N ASP A 146 2.47 -7.14 0.06
CA ASP A 146 1.34 -7.27 0.98
C ASP A 146 0.07 -7.70 0.24
N ILE A 147 0.11 -8.90 -0.36
CA ILE A 147 -1.01 -9.47 -1.10
C ILE A 147 -1.97 -10.17 -0.15
N HIS A 148 -3.24 -9.75 -0.18
CA HIS A 148 -4.35 -10.38 0.51
C HIS A 148 -5.16 -11.27 -0.43
N TYR A 149 -5.71 -12.35 0.12
CA TYR A 149 -6.43 -13.39 -0.61
C TYR A 149 -7.83 -13.57 -0.03
N GLN A 150 -8.86 -13.43 -0.85
CA GLN A 150 -10.22 -13.79 -0.49
C GLN A 150 -10.77 -14.84 -1.46
N TRP A 151 -10.87 -16.08 -1.01
CA TRP A 151 -11.54 -17.14 -1.75
C TRP A 151 -13.04 -16.92 -1.76
N GLU A 152 -13.68 -17.27 -2.87
CA GLU A 152 -15.11 -17.19 -3.07
C GLU A 152 -15.63 -18.50 -3.67
N ALA A 153 -16.78 -18.95 -3.18
CA ALA A 153 -17.53 -20.08 -3.72
C ALA A 153 -18.83 -19.58 -4.35
N LEU A 154 -19.22 -20.13 -5.50
CA LEU A 154 -20.51 -19.84 -6.14
C LEU A 154 -21.60 -20.67 -5.46
N LEU A 155 -22.33 -20.06 -4.52
CA LEU A 155 -23.41 -20.67 -3.76
C LEU A 155 -24.76 -20.07 -4.15
N SER A 156 -25.70 -20.92 -4.58
CA SER A 156 -27.04 -20.48 -5.00
C SER A 156 -27.04 -19.34 -6.05
N GLY A 157 -26.06 -19.35 -6.93
CA GLY A 157 -25.92 -18.35 -8.02
C GLY A 157 -25.23 -17.04 -7.61
N SER A 158 -24.69 -16.96 -6.39
CA SER A 158 -23.95 -15.79 -5.92
C SER A 158 -22.57 -16.17 -5.39
N TRP A 159 -21.56 -15.35 -5.70
CA TRP A 159 -20.22 -15.48 -5.11
C TRP A 159 -20.26 -15.13 -3.63
N THR A 160 -19.82 -16.03 -2.80
CA THR A 160 -19.82 -15.90 -1.34
C THR A 160 -18.40 -16.10 -0.84
N ALA A 161 -17.93 -15.19 0.02
CA ALA A 161 -16.62 -15.26 0.64
C ALA A 161 -16.48 -16.53 1.49
N VAL A 162 -15.38 -17.27 1.30
CA VAL A 162 -15.04 -18.49 2.04
C VAL A 162 -13.55 -18.47 2.40
N GLY A 163 -13.18 -19.27 3.39
CA GLY A 163 -11.77 -19.39 3.83
C GLY A 163 -11.27 -18.18 4.64
N THR A 164 -9.97 -18.06 4.69
CA THR A 164 -9.24 -17.00 5.38
C THR A 164 -8.26 -16.38 4.39
N ASP A 165 -7.61 -15.27 4.76
CA ASP A 165 -6.56 -14.63 3.98
C ASP A 165 -5.36 -15.60 3.82
N SER A 166 -5.34 -16.35 2.71
CA SER A 166 -4.34 -17.38 2.43
C SER A 166 -4.34 -17.76 0.94
N PRO A 167 -3.15 -17.97 0.33
CA PRO A 167 -3.06 -18.50 -1.03
C PRO A 167 -3.61 -19.93 -1.18
N ASN A 168 -3.87 -20.63 -0.08
CA ASN A 168 -4.39 -21.99 -0.05
C ASN A 168 -5.78 -22.01 0.59
N TYR A 169 -6.68 -22.80 0.03
CA TYR A 169 -8.03 -23.00 0.54
C TYR A 169 -8.44 -24.46 0.45
N ASN A 170 -8.84 -25.06 1.58
CA ASN A 170 -9.51 -26.37 1.62
C ASN A 170 -11.02 -26.16 1.59
N THR A 171 -11.70 -26.81 0.65
CA THR A 171 -13.16 -26.64 0.45
C THR A 171 -14.00 -27.12 1.62
N GLY A 172 -13.43 -27.91 2.53
CA GLY A 172 -14.21 -28.70 3.46
C GLY A 172 -15.02 -29.78 2.74
N VAL A 173 -15.97 -30.38 3.45
CA VAL A 173 -16.82 -31.47 2.93
C VAL A 173 -17.78 -30.93 1.88
N LEU A 174 -17.73 -31.47 0.65
CA LEU A 174 -18.62 -31.13 -0.44
C LEU A 174 -19.62 -32.25 -0.73
N THR A 175 -20.87 -31.86 -0.93
CA THR A 175 -21.96 -32.75 -1.38
C THR A 175 -22.49 -32.35 -2.78
N GLN A 176 -22.03 -31.25 -3.32
CA GLN A 176 -22.45 -30.72 -4.64
C GLN A 176 -21.24 -30.15 -5.36
N THR A 177 -21.24 -30.27 -6.68
CA THR A 177 -20.27 -29.61 -7.57
C THR A 177 -20.35 -28.10 -7.34
N THR A 178 -19.20 -27.48 -7.08
CA THR A 178 -19.09 -26.07 -6.69
C THR A 178 -17.98 -25.37 -7.48
N GLN A 179 -18.22 -24.15 -7.89
CA GLN A 179 -17.22 -23.28 -8.52
C GLN A 179 -16.56 -22.39 -7.49
N TYR A 180 -15.28 -22.12 -7.71
CA TYR A 180 -14.44 -21.28 -6.86
C TYR A 180 -13.62 -20.31 -7.69
N ARG A 181 -13.29 -19.19 -7.07
CA ARG A 181 -12.29 -18.23 -7.52
C ARG A 181 -11.63 -17.57 -6.31
N VAL A 182 -10.52 -16.88 -6.52
CA VAL A 182 -9.89 -16.07 -5.47
C VAL A 182 -9.73 -14.65 -5.98
N TRP A 183 -10.07 -13.68 -5.12
CA TRP A 183 -9.81 -12.27 -5.29
C TRP A 183 -8.55 -11.90 -4.54
N LEU A 184 -7.66 -11.17 -5.19
CA LEU A 184 -6.40 -10.69 -4.66
C LEU A 184 -6.40 -9.18 -4.68
N ASN A 185 -6.02 -8.58 -3.57
CA ASN A 185 -5.81 -7.13 -3.43
C ASN A 185 -4.57 -6.86 -2.60
N ALA A 186 -4.16 -5.59 -2.52
CA ALA A 186 -3.09 -5.11 -1.66
C ALA A 186 -3.45 -3.74 -1.09
N ASP A 187 -2.84 -3.38 0.04
CA ASP A 187 -3.14 -2.14 0.74
C ASP A 187 -2.45 -0.92 0.12
N GLU A 188 -1.41 -1.14 -0.71
CA GLU A 188 -0.66 -0.06 -1.30
C GLU A 188 -1.44 0.68 -2.39
N SER A 189 -1.24 2.00 -2.45
CA SER A 189 -1.81 2.85 -3.49
C SER A 189 -1.37 2.42 -4.89
N GLY A 190 -2.31 2.37 -5.83
CA GLY A 190 -2.06 2.05 -7.22
C GLY A 190 -2.09 0.56 -7.56
N CYS A 191 -2.21 -0.34 -6.56
CA CYS A 191 -2.39 -1.76 -6.83
C CYS A 191 -3.79 -2.03 -7.38
N GLU A 192 -3.87 -2.74 -8.50
CA GLU A 192 -5.14 -3.18 -9.07
C GLU A 192 -5.54 -4.54 -8.49
N ASP A 193 -6.82 -4.67 -8.14
CA ASP A 193 -7.39 -5.94 -7.70
C ASP A 193 -7.42 -6.94 -8.85
N VAL A 194 -7.10 -8.21 -8.55
CA VAL A 194 -7.05 -9.27 -9.56
C VAL A 194 -7.88 -10.46 -9.13
N TYR A 195 -8.72 -10.96 -10.03
CA TYR A 195 -9.40 -12.24 -9.85
C TYR A 195 -8.67 -13.38 -10.56
N SER A 196 -8.64 -14.54 -9.94
CA SER A 196 -8.24 -15.77 -10.62
C SER A 196 -9.28 -16.19 -11.68
N THR A 197 -8.89 -17.12 -12.54
CA THR A 197 -9.87 -17.89 -13.33
C THR A 197 -10.78 -18.67 -12.39
N GLU A 198 -12.04 -18.86 -12.82
CA GLU A 198 -12.99 -19.71 -12.12
C GLU A 198 -12.61 -21.18 -12.32
N VAL A 199 -12.68 -21.97 -11.24
CA VAL A 199 -12.42 -23.41 -11.29
C VAL A 199 -13.56 -24.17 -10.68
N THR A 200 -13.77 -25.40 -11.13
CA THR A 200 -14.86 -26.25 -10.68
C THR A 200 -14.28 -27.47 -9.93
N VAL A 201 -14.79 -27.71 -8.71
CA VAL A 201 -14.62 -28.98 -8.01
C VAL A 201 -15.88 -29.80 -8.24
N ILE A 202 -15.72 -30.88 -9.01
CA ILE A 202 -16.81 -31.77 -9.40
C ILE A 202 -17.02 -32.83 -8.29
N VAL A 203 -18.25 -32.93 -7.80
CA VAL A 203 -18.65 -33.99 -6.87
C VAL A 203 -19.37 -35.10 -7.62
N THR A 204 -18.79 -36.27 -7.60
CA THR A 204 -19.37 -37.46 -8.20
C THR A 204 -20.01 -38.34 -7.13
N PRO A 205 -21.08 -39.10 -7.46
CA PRO A 205 -21.65 -40.09 -6.54
C PRO A 205 -20.63 -41.18 -6.15
N ASP A 206 -20.81 -41.73 -4.98
CA ASP A 206 -20.01 -42.88 -4.54
C ASP A 206 -20.27 -44.10 -5.42
N ILE A 207 -19.26 -44.96 -5.52
CA ILE A 207 -19.39 -46.23 -6.22
C ILE A 207 -20.41 -47.12 -5.47
N SER A 208 -21.37 -47.67 -6.18
CA SER A 208 -22.36 -48.60 -5.64
C SER A 208 -22.44 -49.86 -6.46
N ILE A 209 -22.64 -50.97 -5.78
CA ILE A 209 -22.90 -52.24 -6.45
C ILE A 209 -24.40 -52.36 -6.65
N SER A 210 -24.86 -52.20 -7.90
CA SER A 210 -26.28 -52.25 -8.26
C SER A 210 -26.85 -53.68 -8.28
N ALA A 211 -25.99 -54.68 -8.46
CA ALA A 211 -26.37 -56.12 -8.41
C ALA A 211 -25.23 -56.92 -7.77
N GLN A 212 -25.57 -57.68 -6.75
CA GLN A 212 -24.62 -58.57 -6.11
C GLN A 212 -24.44 -59.84 -6.95
N PRO A 213 -23.23 -60.43 -7.01
CA PRO A 213 -23.02 -61.69 -7.64
C PRO A 213 -23.84 -62.80 -6.92
N VAL A 214 -24.48 -63.59 -7.69
CA VAL A 214 -25.27 -64.73 -7.18
C VAL A 214 -24.47 -66.01 -7.33
N GLY A 215 -24.23 -66.72 -6.22
CA GLY A 215 -23.56 -67.96 -6.22
C GLY A 215 -24.52 -69.07 -6.70
N GLY A 216 -23.97 -70.20 -7.18
CA GLY A 216 -24.71 -71.38 -7.58
C GLY A 216 -23.89 -72.65 -7.32
N ALA A 217 -24.52 -73.78 -7.49
CA ALA A 217 -23.85 -75.09 -7.42
C ALA A 217 -23.42 -75.54 -8.82
N ILE A 218 -22.21 -76.01 -8.94
CA ILE A 218 -21.70 -76.63 -10.17
C ILE A 218 -21.35 -78.13 -9.91
N CYS A 219 -21.48 -78.95 -10.95
CA CYS A 219 -20.97 -80.30 -10.90
C CYS A 219 -19.44 -80.29 -11.11
N THR A 220 -18.79 -81.40 -10.70
CA THR A 220 -17.36 -81.57 -10.88
C THR A 220 -16.95 -81.34 -12.34
N GLY A 221 -16.03 -80.42 -12.60
CA GLY A 221 -15.56 -80.05 -13.93
C GLY A 221 -16.37 -78.98 -14.65
N GLY A 222 -17.44 -78.37 -14.04
CA GLY A 222 -18.20 -77.28 -14.56
C GLY A 222 -17.54 -75.86 -14.27
N ASN A 223 -17.90 -74.83 -15.00
CA ASN A 223 -17.54 -73.47 -14.74
C ASN A 223 -18.77 -72.68 -14.21
N PHE A 224 -18.53 -71.66 -13.38
CA PHE A 224 -19.55 -70.76 -12.93
C PHE A 224 -19.27 -69.36 -13.56
N ASP A 225 -20.20 -68.81 -14.34
CA ASP A 225 -20.10 -67.54 -15.00
C ASP A 225 -20.73 -66.40 -14.16
#